data_d2335b11e5bf5127a7a4b1a2d9a9f8b6
#
_entry.id   d2335b11e5bf5127a7a4b1a2d9a9f8b6
#
_cell.length_a   1.000
_cell.length_b   1.000
_cell.length_c   1.000
_cell.angle_alpha   90.00
_cell.angle_beta   90.00
_cell.angle_gamma   90.00
#
_symmetry.space_group_name_H-M   'P 1'
#
loop_
_entity.id
_entity.type
_entity.pdbx_description
1 polymer ?
#
loop_
_entity_poly.entity_id
_entity_poly.type
_entity_poly.pdbx_seq_one_letter_code
_entity_poly.pdbx_strand_id
1 'polypeptide(L)'
;MRPTSSRQNPSVRRLIATAVTTAAVATVLLAGTGAGTARAVPAGNPGPYARLSPIAELSARRLATADLVAAAKWGTGGPVDDPVRERQVLDEVAREAGEPAATVRIFRDQIEANKDVQRALHRRWDVRPSEAPSVRPDLAEVRAEINRVNHALVRAIARTAQDRGAPCCGGVLLASAVQAGGELRLDAPHMTALHRSLGSVCRP
;
A
#
# COMPACT_ATOMS: atom_id res chain seq x y z
N MET A 1 8.20 49.94 14.38
CA MET A 1 8.03 48.74 13.54
C MET A 1 8.38 47.53 14.33
N ARG A 2 7.41 46.69 14.69
CA ARG A 2 7.62 45.45 15.47
C ARG A 2 7.41 44.26 14.52
N PRO A 3 8.25 43.22 14.52
CA PRO A 3 8.02 42.05 13.67
C PRO A 3 6.93 41.15 14.30
N THR A 4 5.96 40.78 13.49
CA THR A 4 4.90 39.84 13.85
C THR A 4 5.43 38.40 13.85
N SER A 5 5.40 37.78 15.02
CA SER A 5 5.72 36.38 15.24
C SER A 5 4.70 35.47 14.55
N SER A 6 5.14 34.67 13.59
CA SER A 6 4.34 33.63 12.94
C SER A 6 4.14 32.48 13.93
N ARG A 7 2.89 32.29 14.38
CA ARG A 7 2.50 31.11 15.18
C ARG A 7 2.45 29.89 14.27
N GLN A 8 3.41 29.02 14.43
CA GLN A 8 3.38 27.67 13.83
C GLN A 8 2.28 26.84 14.51
N ASN A 9 1.39 26.29 13.71
CA ASN A 9 0.27 25.46 14.15
C ASN A 9 0.74 24.04 14.45
N PRO A 10 0.62 23.51 15.68
CA PRO A 10 1.21 22.23 16.09
C PRO A 10 0.39 20.98 15.71
N SER A 11 -0.65 21.12 14.88
CA SER A 11 -1.63 20.04 14.65
C SER A 11 -1.25 18.95 13.65
N VAL A 12 -0.14 19.07 12.93
CA VAL A 12 0.23 18.10 11.85
C VAL A 12 1.22 17.02 12.33
N ARG A 13 1.73 17.12 13.56
CA ARG A 13 2.78 16.20 14.07
C ARG A 13 2.29 15.00 14.88
N ARG A 14 0.99 14.68 14.93
CA ARG A 14 0.45 13.66 15.83
C ARG A 14 0.05 12.32 15.21
N LEU A 15 0.50 11.97 14.05
CA LEU A 15 0.06 10.70 13.41
C LEU A 15 1.16 9.67 13.15
N ILE A 16 2.36 9.77 13.70
CA ILE A 16 3.32 8.65 13.68
C ILE A 16 4.01 8.55 15.04
N ALA A 17 3.32 7.99 16.01
CA ALA A 17 3.95 7.43 17.21
C ALA A 17 3.22 6.12 17.53
N THR A 18 3.59 5.04 16.89
CA THR A 18 3.28 3.69 17.34
C THR A 18 4.15 3.38 18.53
N ALA A 19 3.55 3.41 19.72
CA ALA A 19 4.17 2.91 20.93
C ALA A 19 4.34 1.39 20.80
N VAL A 20 5.59 0.96 20.71
CA VAL A 20 5.97 -0.45 20.90
C VAL A 20 5.92 -0.71 22.40
N THR A 21 4.83 -1.29 22.89
CA THR A 21 4.74 -1.83 24.25
C THR A 21 5.47 -3.15 24.29
N THR A 22 6.70 -3.15 24.79
CA THR A 22 7.42 -4.37 25.19
C THR A 22 6.76 -4.91 26.45
N ALA A 23 6.01 -6.00 26.32
CA ALA A 23 5.55 -6.78 27.47
C ALA A 23 6.76 -7.53 28.06
N ALA A 24 7.20 -7.09 29.23
CA ALA A 24 8.20 -7.81 30.03
C ALA A 24 7.52 -9.06 30.63
N VAL A 25 7.84 -10.24 30.10
CA VAL A 25 7.49 -11.52 30.69
C VAL A 25 8.50 -11.79 31.80
N ALA A 26 8.03 -11.75 33.05
CA ALA A 26 8.83 -12.16 34.22
C ALA A 26 9.03 -13.69 34.17
N THR A 27 10.23 -14.13 33.87
CA THR A 27 10.64 -15.53 33.94
C THR A 27 11.02 -15.89 35.38
N VAL A 28 10.23 -16.77 35.97
CA VAL A 28 10.57 -17.45 37.25
C VAL A 28 11.72 -18.42 36.98
N LEU A 29 12.87 -18.16 37.55
CA LEU A 29 14.04 -19.04 37.55
C LEU A 29 13.80 -20.22 38.50
N LEU A 30 13.44 -21.39 37.98
CA LEU A 30 13.65 -22.67 38.66
C LEU A 30 15.04 -23.16 38.27
N ALA A 31 15.94 -23.21 39.22
CA ALA A 31 17.27 -23.78 39.04
C ALA A 31 17.18 -25.28 38.86
N GLY A 32 17.26 -25.71 37.62
CA GLY A 32 17.48 -27.13 37.23
C GLY A 32 18.76 -27.19 36.40
N THR A 33 19.81 -27.79 36.97
CA THR A 33 21.06 -28.05 36.28
C THR A 33 20.89 -29.17 35.26
N GLY A 34 20.49 -28.78 34.06
CA GLY A 34 20.52 -29.61 32.87
C GLY A 34 21.04 -28.78 31.73
N ALA A 35 22.28 -29.01 31.29
CA ALA A 35 22.83 -28.38 30.08
C ALA A 35 22.12 -28.95 28.85
N GLY A 36 20.87 -28.55 28.68
CA GLY A 36 20.09 -28.75 27.45
C GLY A 36 20.55 -27.69 26.43
N THR A 37 21.33 -28.10 25.45
CA THR A 37 21.59 -27.25 24.26
C THR A 37 20.25 -26.89 23.67
N ALA A 38 19.86 -25.60 23.84
CA ALA A 38 18.70 -25.06 23.15
C ALA A 38 18.94 -25.21 21.64
N ARG A 39 18.34 -26.27 21.08
CA ARG A 39 18.36 -26.48 19.64
C ARG A 39 17.54 -25.37 19.04
N ALA A 40 18.20 -24.44 18.35
CA ALA A 40 17.52 -23.44 17.56
C ALA A 40 16.59 -24.19 16.60
N VAL A 41 15.26 -24.03 16.76
CA VAL A 41 14.28 -24.54 15.81
C VAL A 41 14.58 -23.80 14.51
N PRO A 42 14.94 -24.51 13.42
CA PRO A 42 15.17 -23.84 12.16
C PRO A 42 13.90 -23.06 11.81
N ALA A 43 14.04 -21.77 11.52
CA ALA A 43 12.94 -20.95 11.05
C ALA A 43 12.35 -21.64 9.81
N GLY A 44 11.19 -22.29 9.96
CA GLY A 44 10.53 -22.99 8.87
C GLY A 44 10.30 -22.02 7.71
N ASN A 45 10.38 -22.53 6.48
CA ASN A 45 10.08 -21.71 5.29
C ASN A 45 8.72 -21.02 5.48
N PRO A 46 8.63 -19.70 5.29
CA PRO A 46 7.37 -18.97 5.48
C PRO A 46 6.29 -19.60 4.60
N GLY A 47 5.10 -19.81 5.16
CA GLY A 47 3.96 -20.37 4.43
C GLY A 47 3.49 -19.43 3.29
N PRO A 48 2.62 -19.92 2.38
CA PRO A 48 2.11 -19.12 1.25
C PRO A 48 1.53 -17.78 1.66
N TYR A 49 0.86 -17.73 2.81
CA TYR A 49 0.30 -16.49 3.36
C TYR A 49 1.40 -15.46 3.62
N ALA A 50 2.43 -15.81 4.36
CA ALA A 50 3.52 -14.89 4.70
C ALA A 50 4.32 -14.43 3.47
N ARG A 51 4.29 -15.21 2.37
CA ARG A 51 4.95 -14.82 1.12
C ARG A 51 4.12 -13.93 0.23
N LEU A 52 2.78 -14.14 0.16
CA LEU A 52 1.89 -13.39 -0.72
C LEU A 52 1.27 -12.14 -0.06
N SER A 53 1.09 -12.12 1.27
CA SER A 53 0.50 -10.98 1.98
C SER A 53 1.18 -9.63 1.69
N PRO A 54 2.53 -9.54 1.53
CA PRO A 54 3.16 -8.27 1.18
C PRO A 54 2.65 -7.64 -0.13
N ILE A 55 2.17 -8.45 -1.10
CA ILE A 55 1.58 -7.91 -2.32
C ILE A 55 0.28 -7.19 -2.00
N ALA A 56 -0.61 -7.81 -1.22
CA ALA A 56 -1.88 -7.19 -0.84
C ALA A 56 -1.68 -5.93 0.03
N GLU A 57 -0.76 -5.99 1.00
CA GLU A 57 -0.42 -4.85 1.86
C GLU A 57 0.12 -3.65 1.05
N LEU A 58 1.07 -3.89 0.15
CA LEU A 58 1.63 -2.85 -0.71
C LEU A 58 0.60 -2.31 -1.70
N SER A 59 -0.28 -3.17 -2.23
CA SER A 59 -1.39 -2.75 -3.08
C SER A 59 -2.37 -1.85 -2.32
N ALA A 60 -2.71 -2.19 -1.08
CA ALA A 60 -3.57 -1.38 -0.23
C ALA A 60 -2.92 -0.01 0.10
N ARG A 61 -1.63 0.01 0.45
CA ARG A 61 -0.88 1.26 0.68
C ARG A 61 -0.83 2.14 -0.59
N ARG A 62 -0.57 1.52 -1.74
CA ARG A 62 -0.59 2.24 -3.02
C ARG A 62 -1.97 2.82 -3.31
N LEU A 63 -3.02 2.06 -3.06
CA LEU A 63 -4.39 2.50 -3.26
C LEU A 63 -4.77 3.66 -2.32
N ALA A 64 -4.33 3.63 -1.07
CA ALA A 64 -4.56 4.71 -0.10
C ALA A 64 -3.96 6.07 -0.56
N THR A 65 -3.00 6.07 -1.50
CA THR A 65 -2.52 7.33 -2.09
C THR A 65 -3.52 7.95 -3.08
N ALA A 66 -4.57 7.23 -3.49
CA ALA A 66 -5.55 7.75 -4.45
C ALA A 66 -6.27 9.00 -3.95
N ASP A 67 -6.54 9.07 -2.64
CA ASP A 67 -7.16 10.23 -2.01
C ASP A 67 -6.28 11.47 -2.13
N LEU A 68 -4.98 11.30 -1.90
CA LEU A 68 -4.01 12.39 -2.03
C LEU A 68 -3.87 12.86 -3.48
N VAL A 69 -3.86 11.91 -4.44
CA VAL A 69 -3.81 12.24 -5.87
C VAL A 69 -5.09 12.95 -6.30
N ALA A 70 -6.25 12.45 -5.86
CA ALA A 70 -7.54 13.09 -6.14
C ALA A 70 -7.58 14.51 -5.59
N ALA A 71 -7.16 14.69 -4.32
CA ALA A 71 -7.10 15.99 -3.67
C ALA A 71 -6.14 16.97 -4.39
N ALA A 72 -4.97 16.48 -4.80
CA ALA A 72 -4.00 17.29 -5.53
C ALA A 72 -4.49 17.77 -6.90
N LYS A 73 -5.32 16.95 -7.56
CA LYS A 73 -5.91 17.26 -8.89
C LYS A 73 -7.20 18.05 -8.81
N TRP A 74 -7.93 18.00 -7.68
CA TRP A 74 -9.23 18.63 -7.52
C TRP A 74 -9.17 20.15 -7.78
N GLY A 75 -10.06 20.64 -8.64
CA GLY A 75 -10.15 22.07 -8.97
C GLY A 75 -8.97 22.62 -9.79
N THR A 76 -8.05 21.77 -10.27
CA THR A 76 -6.94 22.22 -11.14
C THR A 76 -7.23 22.06 -12.62
N GLY A 77 -8.31 21.37 -13.00
CA GLY A 77 -8.57 20.94 -14.38
C GLY A 77 -7.67 19.78 -14.84
N GLY A 78 -6.77 19.29 -14.00
CA GLY A 78 -5.92 18.14 -14.31
C GLY A 78 -6.74 16.84 -14.42
N PRO A 79 -6.64 16.11 -15.53
CA PRO A 79 -7.44 14.90 -15.73
C PRO A 79 -7.00 13.78 -14.77
N VAL A 80 -7.94 12.89 -14.41
CA VAL A 80 -7.62 11.66 -13.69
C VAL A 80 -6.77 10.74 -14.57
N ASP A 81 -7.15 10.61 -15.84
CA ASP A 81 -6.41 9.84 -16.83
C ASP A 81 -5.20 10.65 -17.32
N ASP A 82 -3.99 10.10 -17.10
CA ASP A 82 -2.72 10.69 -17.50
C ASP A 82 -1.89 9.62 -18.26
N PRO A 83 -2.17 9.43 -19.57
CA PRO A 83 -1.55 8.35 -20.35
C PRO A 83 -0.01 8.47 -20.44
N VAL A 84 0.52 9.70 -20.33
CA VAL A 84 1.97 9.92 -20.33
C VAL A 84 2.58 9.38 -19.04
N ARG A 85 2.01 9.74 -17.90
CA ARG A 85 2.46 9.26 -16.60
C ARG A 85 2.24 7.76 -16.43
N GLU A 86 1.12 7.23 -16.91
CA GLU A 86 0.83 5.80 -16.87
C GLU A 86 1.90 5.00 -17.62
N ARG A 87 2.27 5.42 -18.83
CA ARG A 87 3.36 4.79 -19.58
C ARG A 87 4.69 4.87 -18.86
N GLN A 88 5.05 6.03 -18.31
CA GLN A 88 6.29 6.19 -17.53
C GLN A 88 6.37 5.16 -16.39
N VAL A 89 5.29 4.99 -15.62
CA VAL A 89 5.24 4.01 -14.54
C VAL A 89 5.39 2.58 -15.08
N LEU A 90 4.66 2.23 -16.15
CA LEU A 90 4.73 0.88 -16.73
C LEU A 90 6.11 0.56 -17.30
N ASP A 91 6.76 1.53 -17.94
CA ASP A 91 8.11 1.37 -18.49
C ASP A 91 9.16 1.25 -17.36
N GLU A 92 8.99 1.99 -16.27
CA GLU A 92 9.86 1.92 -15.10
C GLU A 92 9.78 0.54 -14.43
N VAL A 93 8.57 0.07 -14.13
CA VAL A 93 8.38 -1.23 -13.50
C VAL A 93 8.78 -2.40 -14.42
N ALA A 94 8.61 -2.26 -15.73
CA ALA A 94 9.05 -3.27 -16.69
C ALA A 94 10.58 -3.40 -16.72
N ARG A 95 11.32 -2.29 -16.59
CA ARG A 95 12.79 -2.30 -16.54
C ARG A 95 13.33 -2.89 -15.24
N GLU A 96 12.60 -2.73 -14.13
CA GLU A 96 13.01 -3.25 -12.81
C GLU A 96 12.61 -4.74 -12.62
N ALA A 97 11.63 -5.22 -13.35
CA ALA A 97 11.01 -6.52 -13.13
C ALA A 97 11.82 -7.68 -13.71
N GLY A 98 11.91 -8.80 -12.96
CA GLY A 98 12.39 -10.09 -13.49
C GLY A 98 11.40 -10.74 -14.48
N GLU A 99 10.09 -10.44 -14.33
CA GLU A 99 9.01 -10.89 -15.20
C GLU A 99 8.21 -9.68 -15.74
N PRO A 100 8.73 -8.97 -16.75
CA PRO A 100 8.16 -7.69 -17.19
C PRO A 100 6.69 -7.78 -17.58
N ALA A 101 6.29 -8.79 -18.38
CA ALA A 101 4.93 -8.92 -18.88
C ALA A 101 3.91 -9.15 -17.73
N ALA A 102 4.22 -10.00 -16.76
CA ALA A 102 3.37 -10.25 -15.61
C ALA A 102 3.28 -9.00 -14.71
N THR A 103 4.42 -8.36 -14.43
CA THR A 103 4.48 -7.15 -13.62
C THR A 103 3.69 -6.00 -14.25
N VAL A 104 3.83 -5.76 -15.56
CA VAL A 104 3.07 -4.73 -16.28
C VAL A 104 1.56 -4.99 -16.21
N ARG A 105 1.11 -6.25 -16.35
CA ARG A 105 -0.33 -6.57 -16.18
C ARG A 105 -0.83 -6.19 -14.79
N ILE A 106 -0.10 -6.59 -13.74
CA ILE A 106 -0.45 -6.26 -12.35
C ILE A 106 -0.49 -4.74 -12.16
N PHE A 107 0.50 -4.02 -12.66
CA PHE A 107 0.55 -2.56 -12.51
C PHE A 107 -0.53 -1.81 -13.31
N ARG A 108 -1.02 -2.36 -14.42
CA ARG A 108 -2.22 -1.83 -15.07
C ARG A 108 -3.45 -1.92 -14.17
N ASP A 109 -3.67 -3.08 -13.53
CA ASP A 109 -4.76 -3.21 -12.55
C ASP A 109 -4.61 -2.23 -11.39
N GLN A 110 -3.39 -2.03 -10.90
CA GLN A 110 -3.07 -1.07 -9.84
C GLN A 110 -3.37 0.39 -10.24
N ILE A 111 -3.07 0.76 -11.48
CA ILE A 111 -3.32 2.11 -12.01
C ILE A 111 -4.82 2.32 -12.17
N GLU A 112 -5.53 1.38 -12.79
CA GLU A 112 -6.98 1.49 -12.99
C GLU A 112 -7.75 1.53 -11.67
N ALA A 113 -7.38 0.69 -10.69
CA ALA A 113 -7.98 0.73 -9.36
C ALA A 113 -7.81 2.10 -8.67
N ASN A 114 -6.61 2.69 -8.77
CA ASN A 114 -6.35 4.02 -8.22
C ASN A 114 -7.18 5.10 -8.93
N LYS A 115 -7.34 5.02 -10.26
CA LYS A 115 -8.20 5.94 -11.03
C LYS A 115 -9.67 5.80 -10.66
N ASP A 116 -10.16 4.58 -10.38
CA ASP A 116 -11.54 4.35 -9.95
C ASP A 116 -11.85 5.10 -8.65
N VAL A 117 -10.94 5.04 -7.67
CA VAL A 117 -11.09 5.80 -6.42
C VAL A 117 -11.07 7.30 -6.68
N GLN A 118 -10.11 7.81 -7.47
CA GLN A 118 -10.06 9.23 -7.81
C GLN A 118 -11.35 9.71 -8.47
N ARG A 119 -11.89 8.96 -9.45
CA ARG A 119 -13.16 9.29 -10.11
C ARG A 119 -14.33 9.27 -9.13
N ALA A 120 -14.36 8.32 -8.19
CA ALA A 120 -15.41 8.23 -7.17
C ALA A 120 -15.37 9.45 -6.23
N LEU A 121 -14.17 9.85 -5.80
CA LEU A 121 -13.97 11.03 -4.95
C LEU A 121 -14.37 12.32 -5.67
N HIS A 122 -13.92 12.53 -6.91
CA HIS A 122 -14.27 13.70 -7.68
C HIS A 122 -15.79 13.81 -7.87
N ARG A 123 -16.49 12.72 -8.27
CA ARG A 123 -17.97 12.71 -8.36
C ARG A 123 -18.64 13.04 -7.01
N ARG A 124 -18.07 12.55 -5.90
CA ARG A 124 -18.59 12.86 -4.56
C ARG A 124 -18.44 14.34 -4.23
N TRP A 125 -17.28 14.94 -4.53
CA TRP A 125 -17.00 16.35 -4.28
C TRP A 125 -17.77 17.29 -5.22
N ASP A 126 -18.07 16.86 -6.46
CA ASP A 126 -18.96 17.59 -7.36
C ASP A 126 -20.36 17.74 -6.77
N VAL A 127 -20.89 16.66 -6.15
CA VAL A 127 -22.23 16.65 -5.53
C VAL A 127 -22.23 17.31 -4.15
N ARG A 128 -21.12 17.18 -3.41
CA ARG A 128 -20.95 17.68 -2.05
C ARG A 128 -19.63 18.45 -1.91
N PRO A 129 -19.56 19.68 -2.38
CA PRO A 129 -18.32 20.47 -2.37
C PRO A 129 -17.73 20.69 -0.97
N SER A 130 -18.56 20.66 0.08
CA SER A 130 -18.12 20.78 1.47
C SER A 130 -17.29 19.58 1.97
N GLU A 131 -17.35 18.44 1.29
CA GLU A 131 -16.55 17.26 1.59
C GLU A 131 -15.21 17.25 0.83
N ALA A 132 -15.02 18.18 -0.10
CA ALA A 132 -13.74 18.31 -0.81
C ALA A 132 -12.63 18.79 0.15
N PRO A 133 -11.38 18.33 -0.06
CA PRO A 133 -10.28 18.71 0.80
C PRO A 133 -10.01 20.22 0.69
N SER A 134 -9.87 20.88 1.84
CA SER A 134 -9.51 22.31 1.93
C SER A 134 -8.02 22.56 1.66
N VAL A 135 -7.18 21.54 1.86
CA VAL A 135 -5.74 21.59 1.62
C VAL A 135 -5.39 20.67 0.46
N ARG A 136 -4.64 21.19 -0.48
CA ARG A 136 -4.19 20.45 -1.66
C ARG A 136 -2.77 19.95 -1.42
N PRO A 137 -2.54 18.61 -1.43
CA PRO A 137 -1.19 18.05 -1.29
C PRO A 137 -0.30 18.42 -2.48
N ASP A 138 1.02 18.45 -2.26
CA ASP A 138 1.98 18.53 -3.36
C ASP A 138 1.99 17.19 -4.12
N LEU A 139 1.61 17.24 -5.39
CA LEU A 139 1.56 16.06 -6.25
C LEU A 139 2.94 15.43 -6.47
N ALA A 140 4.03 16.20 -6.41
CA ALA A 140 5.37 15.66 -6.56
C ALA A 140 5.75 14.79 -5.34
N GLU A 141 5.42 15.23 -4.14
CA GLU A 141 5.63 14.44 -2.91
C GLU A 141 4.77 13.16 -2.91
N VAL A 142 3.51 13.26 -3.32
CA VAL A 142 2.64 12.09 -3.44
C VAL A 142 3.19 11.10 -4.46
N ARG A 143 3.67 11.57 -5.60
CA ARG A 143 4.31 10.71 -6.63
C ARG A 143 5.59 10.06 -6.13
N ALA A 144 6.39 10.73 -5.31
CA ALA A 144 7.58 10.15 -4.70
C ALA A 144 7.21 8.98 -3.76
N GLU A 145 6.13 9.11 -2.97
CA GLU A 145 5.63 8.01 -2.15
C GLU A 145 5.12 6.84 -3.00
N ILE A 146 4.32 7.12 -4.04
CA ILE A 146 3.86 6.10 -4.98
C ILE A 146 5.03 5.33 -5.58
N ASN A 147 6.11 6.01 -5.98
CA ASN A 147 7.29 5.36 -6.56
C ASN A 147 7.97 4.44 -5.53
N ARG A 148 8.11 4.87 -4.26
CA ARG A 148 8.65 3.99 -3.20
C ARG A 148 7.84 2.71 -3.04
N VAL A 149 6.52 2.82 -3.03
CA VAL A 149 5.62 1.65 -2.95
C VAL A 149 5.73 0.80 -4.21
N ASN A 150 5.81 1.40 -5.40
CA ASN A 150 5.98 0.67 -6.67
C ASN A 150 7.23 -0.20 -6.65
N HIS A 151 8.39 0.34 -6.26
CA HIS A 151 9.64 -0.45 -6.14
C HIS A 151 9.51 -1.59 -5.14
N ALA A 152 8.85 -1.38 -4.00
CA ALA A 152 8.61 -2.44 -3.04
C ALA A 152 7.69 -3.53 -3.60
N LEU A 153 6.64 -3.15 -4.34
CA LEU A 153 5.69 -4.06 -4.97
C LEU A 153 6.35 -4.88 -6.08
N VAL A 154 7.18 -4.29 -6.95
CA VAL A 154 7.96 -5.01 -7.97
C VAL A 154 8.81 -6.10 -7.32
N ARG A 155 9.50 -5.78 -6.24
CA ARG A 155 10.30 -6.77 -5.50
C ARG A 155 9.46 -7.87 -4.85
N ALA A 156 8.26 -7.54 -4.33
CA ALA A 156 7.34 -8.53 -3.77
C ALA A 156 6.82 -9.48 -4.86
N ILE A 157 6.45 -8.95 -6.03
CA ILE A 157 6.03 -9.74 -7.20
C ILE A 157 7.14 -10.69 -7.64
N ALA A 158 8.38 -10.21 -7.75
CA ALA A 158 9.52 -11.04 -8.17
C ALA A 158 9.78 -12.21 -7.21
N ARG A 159 9.70 -11.97 -5.89
CA ARG A 159 9.93 -13.01 -4.87
C ARG A 159 8.84 -14.08 -4.80
N THR A 160 7.68 -13.85 -5.39
CA THR A 160 6.49 -14.69 -5.25
C THR A 160 6.06 -15.36 -6.56
N ALA A 161 6.93 -15.40 -7.57
CA ALA A 161 6.62 -15.94 -8.90
C ALA A 161 5.99 -17.33 -8.84
N GLN A 162 6.56 -18.26 -8.06
CA GLN A 162 6.04 -19.61 -7.88
C GLN A 162 4.72 -19.64 -7.09
N ASP A 163 4.62 -18.85 -6.03
CA ASP A 163 3.40 -18.79 -5.18
C ASP A 163 2.20 -18.22 -5.91
N ARG A 164 2.42 -17.32 -6.86
CA ARG A 164 1.37 -16.73 -7.69
C ARG A 164 0.69 -17.73 -8.62
N GLY A 165 1.38 -18.80 -9.01
CA GLY A 165 0.83 -19.92 -9.77
C GLY A 165 0.15 -20.99 -8.91
N ALA A 166 0.23 -20.91 -7.58
CA ALA A 166 -0.33 -21.92 -6.71
C ALA A 166 -1.87 -21.86 -6.63
N PRO A 167 -2.58 -23.00 -6.52
CA PRO A 167 -4.04 -23.02 -6.42
C PRO A 167 -4.61 -22.20 -5.25
N CYS A 168 -3.85 -22.05 -4.17
CA CYS A 168 -4.26 -21.25 -2.99
C CYS A 168 -4.05 -19.73 -3.15
N CYS A 169 -3.37 -19.26 -4.22
CA CYS A 169 -2.99 -17.86 -4.38
C CYS A 169 -4.18 -16.90 -4.22
N GLY A 170 -5.29 -17.13 -4.91
CA GLY A 170 -6.47 -16.26 -4.86
C GLY A 170 -7.06 -16.15 -3.47
N GLY A 171 -7.21 -17.27 -2.75
CA GLY A 171 -7.73 -17.28 -1.38
C GLY A 171 -6.81 -16.57 -0.40
N VAL A 172 -5.50 -16.76 -0.52
CA VAL A 172 -4.50 -16.09 0.31
C VAL A 172 -4.51 -14.58 0.07
N LEU A 173 -4.53 -14.14 -1.19
CA LEU A 173 -4.58 -12.71 -1.51
C LEU A 173 -5.86 -12.05 -1.03
N LEU A 174 -7.01 -12.72 -1.16
CA LEU A 174 -8.28 -12.19 -0.66
C LEU A 174 -8.23 -11.99 0.86
N ALA A 175 -7.77 -12.99 1.61
CA ALA A 175 -7.64 -12.89 3.07
C ALA A 175 -6.67 -11.76 3.46
N SER A 176 -5.52 -11.66 2.77
CA SER A 176 -4.55 -10.60 3.02
C SER A 176 -5.09 -9.21 2.66
N ALA A 177 -5.89 -9.09 1.58
CA ALA A 177 -6.52 -7.82 1.19
C ALA A 177 -7.54 -7.36 2.23
N VAL A 178 -8.35 -8.28 2.77
CA VAL A 178 -9.32 -7.97 3.84
C VAL A 178 -8.59 -7.47 5.08
N GLN A 179 -7.50 -8.14 5.48
CA GLN A 179 -6.70 -7.71 6.62
C GLN A 179 -6.08 -6.33 6.37
N ALA A 180 -5.36 -6.14 5.28
CA ALA A 180 -4.68 -4.88 4.95
C ALA A 180 -5.67 -3.71 4.82
N GLY A 181 -6.84 -3.97 4.22
CA GLY A 181 -7.92 -2.99 4.12
C GLY A 181 -8.49 -2.61 5.47
N GLY A 182 -8.64 -3.57 6.39
CA GLY A 182 -9.07 -3.31 7.76
C GLY A 182 -8.05 -2.49 8.56
N GLU A 183 -6.76 -2.80 8.45
CA GLU A 183 -5.68 -2.05 9.09
C GLU A 183 -5.61 -0.59 8.61
N LEU A 184 -5.81 -0.35 7.32
CA LEU A 184 -5.84 0.98 6.71
C LEU A 184 -7.23 1.65 6.79
N ARG A 185 -8.25 0.97 7.34
CA ARG A 185 -9.63 1.44 7.45
C ARG A 185 -10.21 1.88 6.11
N LEU A 186 -9.93 1.10 5.07
CA LEU A 186 -10.43 1.37 3.73
C LEU A 186 -11.96 1.22 3.70
N ASP A 187 -12.65 2.18 3.09
CA ASP A 187 -14.10 2.13 2.87
C ASP A 187 -14.49 1.18 1.71
N ALA A 188 -15.78 0.98 1.47
CA ALA A 188 -16.27 0.05 0.47
C ALA A 188 -15.77 0.34 -0.96
N PRO A 189 -15.74 1.59 -1.46
CA PRO A 189 -15.13 1.91 -2.75
C PRO A 189 -13.65 1.52 -2.84
N HIS A 190 -12.86 1.80 -1.80
CA HIS A 190 -11.45 1.42 -1.76
C HIS A 190 -11.28 -0.10 -1.69
N MET A 191 -12.09 -0.82 -0.91
CA MET A 191 -12.04 -2.27 -0.86
C MET A 191 -12.34 -2.91 -2.22
N THR A 192 -13.32 -2.38 -2.95
CA THR A 192 -13.64 -2.82 -4.31
C THR A 192 -12.46 -2.57 -5.26
N ALA A 193 -11.85 -1.40 -5.18
CA ALA A 193 -10.69 -1.06 -5.98
C ALA A 193 -9.45 -1.91 -5.58
N LEU A 194 -9.26 -2.21 -4.30
CA LEU A 194 -8.19 -3.09 -3.84
C LEU A 194 -8.34 -4.49 -4.43
N HIS A 195 -9.54 -5.06 -4.41
CA HIS A 195 -9.79 -6.36 -5.05
C HIS A 195 -9.47 -6.33 -6.54
N ARG A 196 -9.87 -5.27 -7.26
CA ARG A 196 -9.53 -5.08 -8.67
C ARG A 196 -8.02 -5.01 -8.90
N SER A 197 -7.29 -4.28 -8.04
CA SER A 197 -5.85 -4.10 -8.16
C SER A 197 -5.04 -5.39 -8.08
N LEU A 198 -5.63 -6.45 -7.50
CA LEU A 198 -5.03 -7.77 -7.33
C LEU A 198 -5.43 -8.77 -8.43
N GLY A 199 -6.27 -8.37 -9.38
CA GLY A 199 -6.91 -9.25 -10.37
C GLY A 199 -5.94 -10.08 -11.22
N SER A 200 -4.79 -9.54 -11.58
CA SER A 200 -3.78 -10.21 -12.40
C SER A 200 -2.66 -10.89 -11.61
N VAL A 201 -2.68 -10.84 -10.26
CA VAL A 201 -1.56 -11.35 -9.44
C VAL A 201 -1.45 -12.88 -9.55
N CYS A 202 -2.56 -13.61 -9.41
CA CYS A 202 -2.59 -15.08 -9.42
C CYS A 202 -2.76 -15.69 -10.84
N ARG A 203 -2.46 -14.93 -11.87
CA ARG A 203 -2.52 -15.43 -13.24
C ARG A 203 -1.09 -15.68 -13.75
N PRO A 204 -0.76 -16.88 -14.22
CA PRO A 204 0.54 -17.20 -14.80
C PRO A 204 0.83 -16.40 -16.08
#